data_654ff1a9f207c758fbcf3955707d5804
#
_entry.id   654ff1a9f207c758fbcf3955707d5804
#
_cell.length_a   1.000
_cell.length_b   1.000
_cell.length_c   1.000
_cell.angle_alpha   90.00
_cell.angle_beta   90.00
_cell.angle_gamma   90.00
#
_symmetry.space_group_name_H-M   'P 1'
#
loop_
_entity.id
_entity.type
_entity.pdbx_description
1 polymer ?
#
loop_
_entity_poly.entity_id
_entity_poly.type
_entity_poly.pdbx_seq_one_letter_code
_entity_poly.pdbx_strand_id
1 'polypeptide(L)'
;MTSPFVITVGRQLGSGGRQIGKRLAERFGIAYYDKEILSLAAQESGLGTGVFERSDERKGFLHSIAQVVQPFFGGGGSFYDNQLCVVIGRVADYILRHHPNHVNVFITASMSERVQEMMRRRGIDAKSARRILEEADEERATYYNFYSLGTWGTAETYDLCVNSSVLGADGTTDFIARFVSERFGLGENTAE
;
A
#
# COMPACT_ATOMS: atom_id res chain seq x y z
N MET A 1 14.99 -21.81 -2.73
CA MET A 1 14.56 -20.60 -3.48
C MET A 1 13.27 -20.13 -2.85
N THR A 2 13.23 -18.90 -2.35
CA THR A 2 12.02 -18.32 -1.76
C THR A 2 11.01 -18.06 -2.87
N SER A 3 9.79 -18.56 -2.68
CA SER A 3 8.69 -18.24 -3.62
C SER A 3 8.47 -16.73 -3.67
N PRO A 4 8.26 -16.14 -4.85
CA PRO A 4 8.00 -14.70 -4.97
C PRO A 4 6.76 -14.29 -4.15
N PHE A 5 6.83 -13.14 -3.49
CA PHE A 5 5.73 -12.60 -2.70
C PHE A 5 5.56 -11.09 -2.89
N VAL A 6 4.38 -10.60 -2.63
CA VAL A 6 4.03 -9.18 -2.72
C VAL A 6 3.48 -8.69 -1.39
N ILE A 7 3.96 -7.53 -0.94
CA ILE A 7 3.45 -6.82 0.22
C ILE A 7 2.72 -5.57 -0.25
N THR A 8 1.42 -5.47 -0.02
CA THR A 8 0.68 -4.23 -0.24
C THR A 8 0.52 -3.47 1.08
N VAL A 9 0.65 -2.16 1.02
CA VAL A 9 0.61 -1.30 2.21
C VAL A 9 -0.45 -0.20 2.05
N GLY A 10 -1.61 -0.42 2.68
CA GLY A 10 -2.59 0.60 2.97
C GLY A 10 -2.16 1.44 4.17
N ARG A 11 -2.56 2.72 4.24
CA ARG A 11 -2.10 3.59 5.33
C ARG A 11 -2.93 4.84 5.49
N GLN A 12 -3.01 5.35 6.72
CA GLN A 12 -3.48 6.69 7.02
C GLN A 12 -2.42 7.74 6.67
N LEU A 13 -2.84 8.97 6.39
CA LEU A 13 -1.90 10.08 6.20
C LEU A 13 -1.20 10.39 7.53
N GLY A 14 0.12 10.55 7.50
CA GLY A 14 0.92 10.84 8.70
C GLY A 14 1.27 9.62 9.56
N SER A 15 0.84 8.40 9.22
CA SER A 15 1.19 7.18 9.96
C SER A 15 2.61 6.65 9.72
N GLY A 16 3.42 7.32 8.90
CA GLY A 16 4.76 6.80 8.54
C GLY A 16 4.74 5.64 7.54
N GLY A 17 3.56 5.20 7.08
CA GLY A 17 3.44 3.99 6.25
C GLY A 17 4.26 3.99 4.97
N ARG A 18 4.50 5.17 4.36
CA ARG A 18 5.40 5.27 3.19
C ARG A 18 6.85 4.93 3.54
N GLN A 19 7.33 5.45 4.66
CA GLN A 19 8.69 5.20 5.14
C GLN A 19 8.86 3.73 5.56
N ILE A 20 7.86 3.19 6.27
CA ILE A 20 7.84 1.79 6.70
C ILE A 20 7.86 0.87 5.46
N GLY A 21 7.04 1.12 4.45
CA GLY A 21 7.04 0.33 3.22
C GLY A 21 8.37 0.38 2.47
N LYS A 22 9.02 1.55 2.41
CA LYS A 22 10.37 1.67 1.82
C LYS A 22 11.39 0.83 2.58
N ARG A 23 11.40 0.89 3.92
CA ARG A 23 12.30 0.09 4.76
C ARG A 23 12.03 -1.42 4.65
N LEU A 24 10.77 -1.83 4.49
CA LEU A 24 10.44 -3.23 4.21
C LEU A 24 11.06 -3.70 2.91
N ALA A 25 10.97 -2.90 1.85
CA ALA A 25 11.59 -3.22 0.57
C ALA A 25 13.12 -3.31 0.69
N GLU A 26 13.75 -2.36 1.38
CA GLU A 26 15.20 -2.37 1.66
C GLU A 26 15.62 -3.61 2.45
N ARG A 27 14.84 -3.97 3.50
CA ARG A 27 15.14 -5.12 4.36
C ARG A 27 15.06 -6.46 3.63
N PHE A 28 14.10 -6.62 2.74
CA PHE A 28 13.96 -7.83 1.94
C PHE A 28 14.77 -7.82 0.64
N GLY A 29 15.43 -6.70 0.32
CA GLY A 29 16.16 -6.53 -0.95
C GLY A 29 15.25 -6.62 -2.18
N ILE A 30 14.03 -6.09 -2.08
CA ILE A 30 12.98 -6.21 -3.09
C ILE A 30 12.55 -4.85 -3.65
N ALA A 31 11.88 -4.85 -4.79
CA ALA A 31 11.42 -3.62 -5.44
C ALA A 31 10.40 -2.85 -4.58
N TYR A 32 10.44 -1.52 -4.65
CA TYR A 32 9.50 -0.63 -3.99
C TYR A 32 8.74 0.20 -5.01
N TYR A 33 7.42 0.16 -4.91
CA TYR A 33 6.54 0.90 -5.79
C TYR A 33 5.58 1.79 -4.99
N ASP A 34 5.57 3.09 -5.28
CA ASP A 34 4.63 4.06 -4.71
C ASP A 34 3.88 4.72 -5.88
N LYS A 35 2.71 5.25 -5.67
CA LYS A 35 1.82 6.03 -6.59
C LYS A 35 2.06 5.87 -8.11
N GLU A 36 3.29 5.59 -8.50
CA GLU A 36 3.78 5.55 -9.89
C GLU A 36 3.19 4.39 -10.68
N ILE A 37 2.86 3.27 -10.04
CA ILE A 37 2.28 2.11 -10.73
C ILE A 37 0.96 2.48 -11.41
N LEU A 38 0.07 3.16 -10.69
CA LEU A 38 -1.21 3.59 -11.28
C LEU A 38 -1.02 4.64 -12.36
N SER A 39 -0.02 5.52 -12.21
CA SER A 39 0.31 6.55 -13.21
C SER A 39 1.00 5.95 -14.44
N LEU A 40 1.93 5.04 -14.26
CA LEU A 40 2.56 4.29 -15.35
C LEU A 40 1.55 3.42 -16.08
N ALA A 41 0.70 2.72 -15.33
CA ALA A 41 -0.39 1.95 -15.86
C ALA A 41 -1.35 2.81 -16.71
N ALA A 42 -1.68 4.00 -16.24
CA ALA A 42 -2.50 4.95 -16.99
C ALA A 42 -1.82 5.48 -18.26
N GLN A 43 -0.52 5.75 -18.20
CA GLN A 43 0.26 6.23 -19.35
C GLN A 43 0.42 5.16 -20.44
N GLU A 44 0.72 3.92 -20.06
CA GLU A 44 0.93 2.83 -21.01
C GLU A 44 -0.37 2.32 -21.64
N SER A 45 -1.50 2.42 -20.92
CA SER A 45 -2.81 2.05 -21.47
C SER A 45 -3.36 3.04 -22.48
N GLY A 46 -2.73 4.21 -22.64
CA GLY A 46 -3.30 5.31 -23.43
C GLY A 46 -4.59 5.91 -22.83
N LEU A 47 -4.98 5.46 -21.64
CA LEU A 47 -6.07 6.03 -20.86
C LEU A 47 -5.55 7.31 -20.21
N GLY A 48 -5.89 8.45 -20.77
CA GLY A 48 -5.53 9.75 -20.19
C GLY A 48 -6.01 9.86 -18.74
N THR A 49 -5.33 10.65 -17.92
CA THR A 49 -5.64 10.91 -16.51
C THR A 49 -7.10 11.31 -16.26
N GLY A 50 -7.83 11.77 -17.26
CA GLY A 50 -9.26 12.09 -17.20
C GLY A 50 -10.20 10.89 -17.05
N VAL A 51 -9.75 9.67 -17.31
CA VAL A 51 -10.56 8.45 -17.06
C VAL A 51 -10.64 8.17 -15.56
N PHE A 52 -9.65 8.62 -14.79
CA PHE A 52 -9.63 8.52 -13.32
C PHE A 52 -10.61 9.49 -12.64
N GLU A 53 -11.11 10.50 -13.38
CA GLU A 53 -12.02 11.51 -12.86
C GLU A 53 -13.50 11.28 -13.23
N ARG A 54 -13.79 10.40 -14.18
CA ARG A 54 -15.13 10.29 -14.79
C ARG A 54 -15.65 8.87 -15.04
N SER A 55 -15.27 7.84 -14.32
CA SER A 55 -15.84 6.55 -14.66
C SER A 55 -17.08 6.18 -13.84
N ASP A 56 -18.24 6.35 -14.43
CA ASP A 56 -19.49 5.68 -14.04
C ASP A 56 -19.43 4.14 -14.20
N GLU A 57 -18.31 3.60 -14.68
CA GLU A 57 -18.13 2.19 -14.96
C GLU A 57 -17.02 1.57 -14.07
N ARG A 58 -17.37 1.38 -12.80
CA ARG A 58 -16.53 0.69 -11.80
C ARG A 58 -15.88 -0.60 -12.32
N LYS A 59 -16.62 -1.41 -13.08
CA LYS A 59 -16.11 -2.67 -13.63
C LYS A 59 -15.12 -2.45 -14.78
N GLY A 60 -15.38 -1.50 -15.65
CA GLY A 60 -14.51 -1.15 -16.78
C GLY A 60 -13.17 -0.57 -16.32
N PHE A 61 -13.21 0.32 -15.34
CA PHE A 61 -12.00 0.92 -14.75
C PHE A 61 -11.10 -0.12 -14.10
N LEU A 62 -11.65 -1.00 -13.24
CA LEU A 62 -10.89 -2.07 -12.60
C LEU A 62 -10.34 -3.07 -13.61
N HIS A 63 -11.10 -3.37 -14.65
CA HIS A 63 -10.64 -4.24 -15.73
C HIS A 63 -9.50 -3.60 -16.53
N SER A 64 -9.61 -2.32 -16.83
CA SER A 64 -8.55 -1.55 -17.52
C SER A 64 -7.29 -1.43 -16.67
N ILE A 65 -7.41 -1.13 -15.37
CA ILE A 65 -6.26 -1.13 -14.46
C ILE A 65 -5.67 -2.54 -14.35
N ALA A 66 -6.49 -3.57 -14.20
CA ALA A 66 -6.01 -4.94 -14.14
C ALA A 66 -5.27 -5.34 -15.42
N GLN A 67 -5.79 -4.97 -16.61
CA GLN A 67 -5.13 -5.25 -17.89
C GLN A 67 -3.81 -4.50 -18.05
N VAL A 68 -3.70 -3.30 -17.52
CA VAL A 68 -2.51 -2.45 -17.65
C VAL A 68 -1.48 -2.76 -16.57
N VAL A 69 -1.94 -3.06 -15.38
CA VAL A 69 -1.09 -3.54 -14.28
C VAL A 69 -0.70 -5.00 -14.49
N GLN A 70 -1.52 -5.77 -15.21
CA GLN A 70 -1.26 -7.17 -15.53
C GLN A 70 0.07 -7.43 -16.27
N PRO A 71 0.55 -6.63 -17.23
CA PRO A 71 1.89 -6.80 -17.80
C PRO A 71 3.02 -6.50 -16.81
N PHE A 72 2.80 -5.58 -15.88
CA PHE A 72 3.76 -5.28 -14.80
C PHE A 72 3.73 -6.34 -13.70
N PHE A 73 2.60 -7.03 -13.55
CA PHE A 73 2.34 -8.01 -12.49
C PHE A 73 1.78 -9.35 -13.01
N GLY A 74 1.66 -9.64 -14.32
CA GLY A 74 1.24 -10.93 -14.84
C GLY A 74 0.42 -10.92 -16.11
N GLY A 75 1.05 -10.71 -17.20
CA GLY A 75 0.55 -11.14 -18.49
C GLY A 75 1.20 -12.45 -18.88
N GLY A 76 0.47 -13.54 -18.88
CA GLY A 76 0.79 -14.76 -19.61
C GLY A 76 2.19 -15.35 -19.38
N GLY A 77 2.48 -15.79 -18.18
CA GLY A 77 3.65 -16.58 -17.86
C GLY A 77 4.90 -15.72 -17.66
N SER A 78 5.35 -15.58 -16.43
CA SER A 78 6.71 -15.25 -16.02
C SER A 78 6.99 -13.98 -15.25
N PHE A 79 6.25 -12.88 -15.38
CA PHE A 79 6.66 -11.66 -14.66
C PHE A 79 6.18 -11.62 -13.19
N TYR A 80 5.01 -12.23 -12.88
CA TYR A 80 4.52 -12.39 -11.49
C TYR A 80 5.15 -13.54 -10.75
N ASP A 81 5.49 -14.59 -11.46
CA ASP A 81 6.04 -15.78 -10.81
C ASP A 81 7.41 -15.51 -10.18
N ASN A 82 8.04 -14.34 -10.47
CA ASN A 82 9.39 -14.03 -10.02
C ASN A 82 9.57 -12.64 -9.38
N GLN A 83 8.51 -11.85 -9.10
CA GLN A 83 8.72 -10.53 -8.49
C GLN A 83 8.40 -10.49 -7.01
N LEU A 84 9.43 -10.08 -6.27
CA LEU A 84 9.37 -9.71 -4.87
C LEU A 84 9.21 -8.18 -4.81
N CYS A 85 8.10 -7.66 -4.28
CA CYS A 85 7.95 -6.20 -4.20
C CYS A 85 7.06 -5.73 -3.04
N VAL A 86 7.27 -4.49 -2.65
CA VAL A 86 6.37 -3.72 -1.78
C VAL A 86 5.64 -2.69 -2.62
N VAL A 87 4.33 -2.68 -2.55
CA VAL A 87 3.46 -1.76 -3.28
C VAL A 87 2.70 -0.86 -2.31
N ILE A 88 2.93 0.44 -2.42
CA ILE A 88 2.16 1.44 -1.68
C ILE A 88 1.06 1.99 -2.57
N GLY A 89 -0.19 1.59 -2.34
CA GLY A 89 -1.29 2.01 -3.22
C GLY A 89 -2.64 2.12 -2.51
N ARG A 90 -3.60 2.75 -3.19
CA ARG A 90 -4.96 2.92 -2.65
C ARG A 90 -5.86 1.68 -2.89
N VAL A 91 -5.55 0.84 -3.86
CA VAL A 91 -6.28 -0.39 -4.22
C VAL A 91 -5.34 -1.50 -4.72
N ALA A 92 -4.06 -1.42 -4.38
CA ALA A 92 -3.08 -2.41 -4.81
C ALA A 92 -3.41 -3.82 -4.27
N ASP A 93 -3.88 -3.89 -3.04
CA ASP A 93 -4.37 -5.10 -2.38
C ASP A 93 -5.55 -5.74 -3.15
N TYR A 94 -6.51 -4.93 -3.61
CA TYR A 94 -7.64 -5.43 -4.39
C TYR A 94 -7.21 -5.94 -5.77
N ILE A 95 -6.30 -5.24 -6.44
CA ILE A 95 -5.76 -5.66 -7.74
C ILE A 95 -4.99 -6.97 -7.58
N LEU A 96 -4.19 -7.10 -6.53
CA LEU A 96 -3.32 -8.23 -6.27
C LEU A 96 -3.96 -9.35 -5.42
N ARG A 97 -5.26 -9.25 -5.11
CA ARG A 97 -5.99 -10.20 -4.24
C ARG A 97 -5.93 -11.67 -4.69
N HIS A 98 -5.65 -11.91 -5.96
CA HIS A 98 -5.53 -13.26 -6.52
C HIS A 98 -4.08 -13.74 -6.62
N HIS A 99 -3.11 -12.90 -6.23
CA HIS A 99 -1.71 -13.34 -6.19
C HIS A 99 -1.52 -14.36 -5.05
N PRO A 100 -0.99 -15.57 -5.30
CA PRO A 100 -0.96 -16.65 -4.32
C PRO A 100 -0.13 -16.33 -3.08
N ASN A 101 0.89 -15.51 -3.23
CA ASN A 101 1.80 -15.08 -2.16
C ASN A 101 1.66 -13.58 -1.92
N HIS A 102 0.49 -13.13 -1.55
CA HIS A 102 0.17 -11.75 -1.23
C HIS A 102 -0.03 -11.56 0.27
N VAL A 103 0.50 -10.47 0.82
CA VAL A 103 0.22 -9.97 2.17
C VAL A 103 -0.26 -8.54 2.08
N ASN A 104 -1.41 -8.28 2.68
CA ASN A 104 -2.03 -6.98 2.72
C ASN A 104 -1.93 -6.36 4.12
N VAL A 105 -1.18 -5.27 4.26
CA VAL A 105 -0.91 -4.58 5.53
C VAL A 105 -1.57 -3.22 5.56
N PHE A 106 -2.19 -2.85 6.69
CA PHE A 106 -2.67 -1.50 6.94
C PHE A 106 -1.94 -0.84 8.11
N ILE A 107 -1.41 0.37 7.88
CA ILE A 107 -0.66 1.13 8.87
C ILE A 107 -1.46 2.34 9.32
N THR A 108 -1.84 2.34 10.59
CA THR A 108 -2.49 3.46 11.27
C THR A 108 -1.53 4.15 12.24
N ALA A 109 -1.91 5.28 12.78
CA ALA A 109 -1.23 5.94 13.90
C ALA A 109 -2.22 6.82 14.69
N SER A 110 -1.88 7.14 15.93
CA SER A 110 -2.71 8.02 16.75
C SER A 110 -2.87 9.40 16.10
N MET A 111 -4.07 9.98 16.18
CA MET A 111 -4.31 11.31 15.62
C MET A 111 -3.37 12.37 16.21
N SER A 112 -3.03 12.26 17.48
CA SER A 112 -2.11 13.20 18.14
C SER A 112 -0.72 13.19 17.50
N GLU A 113 -0.14 12.03 17.27
CA GLU A 113 1.20 11.93 16.64
C GLU A 113 1.17 12.33 15.16
N ARG A 114 0.12 11.95 14.45
CA ARG A 114 -0.09 12.35 13.06
C ARG A 114 -0.18 13.88 12.92
N VAL A 115 -0.88 14.54 13.83
CA VAL A 115 -0.98 16.02 13.90
C VAL A 115 0.38 16.63 14.19
N GLN A 116 1.11 16.13 15.19
CA GLN A 116 2.45 16.64 15.52
C GLN A 116 3.41 16.51 14.34
N GLU A 117 3.42 15.35 13.68
CA GLU A 117 4.27 15.13 12.50
C GLU A 117 3.88 16.04 11.33
N MET A 118 2.59 16.27 11.11
CA MET A 118 2.11 17.19 10.08
C MET A 118 2.51 18.64 10.37
N MET A 119 2.36 19.08 11.63
CA MET A 119 2.82 20.39 12.07
C MET A 119 4.33 20.57 11.84
N ARG A 120 5.12 19.58 12.25
CA ARG A 120 6.57 19.60 12.07
C ARG A 120 6.99 19.66 10.60
N ARG A 121 6.32 18.92 9.73
CA ARG A 121 6.67 18.86 8.28
C ARG A 121 6.22 20.09 7.50
N ARG A 122 5.08 20.68 7.84
CA ARG A 122 4.45 21.73 7.04
C ARG A 122 4.49 23.11 7.68
N GLY A 123 4.89 23.23 8.95
CA GLY A 123 4.89 24.50 9.68
C GLY A 123 3.50 25.10 9.88
N ILE A 124 2.47 24.25 10.02
CA ILE A 124 1.06 24.68 10.20
C ILE A 124 0.60 24.41 11.63
N ASP A 125 -0.50 25.04 12.04
CA ASP A 125 -1.10 24.83 13.35
C ASP A 125 -1.84 23.47 13.47
N ALA A 126 -2.13 23.06 14.71
CA ALA A 126 -2.74 21.74 15.00
C ALA A 126 -4.14 21.57 14.40
N LYS A 127 -4.94 22.65 14.34
CA LYS A 127 -6.29 22.60 13.78
C LYS A 127 -6.24 22.35 12.26
N SER A 128 -5.39 23.09 11.58
CA SER A 128 -5.14 22.94 10.14
C SER A 128 -4.56 21.55 9.82
N ALA A 129 -3.59 21.08 10.63
CA ALA A 129 -3.02 19.75 10.48
C ALA A 129 -4.08 18.65 10.62
N ARG A 130 -4.92 18.71 11.66
CA ARG A 130 -6.01 17.73 11.88
C ARG A 130 -6.97 17.71 10.70
N ARG A 131 -7.44 18.86 10.23
CA ARG A 131 -8.36 18.95 9.10
C ARG A 131 -7.78 18.30 7.85
N ILE A 132 -6.52 18.57 7.51
CA ILE A 132 -5.85 17.98 6.36
C ILE A 132 -5.75 16.46 6.49
N LEU A 133 -5.50 15.94 7.69
CA LEU A 133 -5.40 14.51 7.94
C LEU A 133 -6.76 13.82 7.78
N GLU A 134 -7.81 14.40 8.31
CA GLU A 134 -9.19 13.89 8.22
C GLU A 134 -9.69 13.90 6.78
N GLU A 135 -9.54 15.03 6.06
CA GLU A 135 -9.91 15.15 4.65
C GLU A 135 -9.17 14.14 3.76
N ALA A 136 -7.87 13.95 3.99
CA ALA A 136 -7.07 13.01 3.22
C ALA A 136 -7.42 11.54 3.51
N ASP A 137 -7.78 11.21 4.73
CA ASP A 137 -8.20 9.85 5.09
C ASP A 137 -9.60 9.56 4.55
N GLU A 138 -10.52 10.53 4.60
CA GLU A 138 -11.86 10.42 4.01
C GLU A 138 -11.77 10.23 2.48
N GLU A 139 -10.94 11.02 1.80
CA GLU A 139 -10.67 10.86 0.37
C GLU A 139 -10.15 9.47 0.03
N ARG A 140 -9.24 8.92 0.84
CA ARG A 140 -8.71 7.57 0.65
C ARG A 140 -9.76 6.50 0.88
N ALA A 141 -10.55 6.64 1.96
CA ALA A 141 -11.63 5.72 2.27
C ALA A 141 -12.68 5.71 1.16
N THR A 142 -13.12 6.88 0.70
CA THR A 142 -14.08 7.02 -0.40
C THR A 142 -13.56 6.35 -1.66
N TYR A 143 -12.32 6.63 -2.04
CA TYR A 143 -11.70 6.03 -3.22
C TYR A 143 -11.60 4.50 -3.08
N TYR A 144 -11.09 4.01 -1.95
CA TYR A 144 -10.91 2.57 -1.72
C TYR A 144 -12.25 1.83 -1.73
N ASN A 145 -13.23 2.32 -0.96
CA ASN A 145 -14.55 1.70 -0.84
C ASN A 145 -15.33 1.71 -2.16
N PHE A 146 -15.04 2.68 -3.03
CA PHE A 146 -15.64 2.73 -4.36
C PHE A 146 -15.04 1.67 -5.30
N TYR A 147 -13.73 1.49 -5.29
CA TYR A 147 -13.03 0.63 -6.25
C TYR A 147 -12.73 -0.79 -5.73
N SER A 148 -12.88 -1.06 -4.45
CA SER A 148 -12.68 -2.38 -3.87
C SER A 148 -13.98 -2.98 -3.33
N LEU A 149 -13.91 -4.24 -2.89
CA LEU A 149 -15.01 -4.88 -2.16
C LEU A 149 -14.83 -4.79 -0.63
N GLY A 150 -13.68 -4.29 -0.18
CA GLY A 150 -13.35 -4.12 1.23
C GLY A 150 -13.75 -2.75 1.76
N THR A 151 -13.58 -2.57 3.06
CA THR A 151 -13.74 -1.28 3.74
C THR A 151 -12.38 -0.76 4.19
N TRP A 152 -12.04 0.44 3.78
CA TRP A 152 -10.73 1.03 4.08
C TRP A 152 -10.47 1.13 5.58
N GLY A 153 -9.33 0.60 6.02
CA GLY A 153 -8.87 0.69 7.40
C GLY A 153 -9.56 -0.25 8.39
N THR A 154 -10.46 -1.14 7.95
CA THR A 154 -11.06 -2.15 8.83
C THR A 154 -10.19 -3.41 8.88
N ALA A 155 -10.08 -4.01 10.06
CA ALA A 155 -9.25 -5.19 10.28
C ALA A 155 -9.59 -6.37 9.37
N GLU A 156 -10.86 -6.52 9.00
CA GLU A 156 -11.35 -7.61 8.14
C GLU A 156 -10.85 -7.52 6.70
N THR A 157 -10.40 -6.34 6.29
CA THR A 157 -9.92 -6.09 4.92
C THR A 157 -8.44 -6.44 4.74
N TYR A 158 -7.67 -6.52 5.82
CA TYR A 158 -6.21 -6.65 5.78
C TYR A 158 -5.73 -7.88 6.56
N ASP A 159 -4.62 -8.47 6.12
CA ASP A 159 -3.98 -9.58 6.84
C ASP A 159 -3.34 -9.10 8.14
N LEU A 160 -2.89 -7.84 8.18
CA LEU A 160 -2.27 -7.21 9.35
C LEU A 160 -2.62 -5.73 9.43
N CYS A 161 -3.21 -5.31 10.55
CA CYS A 161 -3.39 -3.90 10.90
C CYS A 161 -2.46 -3.53 12.06
N VAL A 162 -1.64 -2.50 11.86
CA VAL A 162 -0.62 -2.09 12.84
C VAL A 162 -0.73 -0.60 13.14
N ASN A 163 -0.70 -0.26 14.44
CA ASN A 163 -0.58 1.12 14.91
C ASN A 163 0.90 1.47 15.11
N SER A 164 1.46 2.26 14.20
CA SER A 164 2.87 2.67 14.22
C SER A 164 3.25 3.58 15.40
N SER A 165 2.26 4.18 16.07
CA SER A 165 2.51 4.98 17.28
C SER A 165 3.04 4.14 18.45
N VAL A 166 2.80 2.82 18.43
CA VAL A 166 3.20 1.96 19.54
C VAL A 166 4.69 1.60 19.48
N LEU A 167 5.20 1.31 18.30
CA LEU A 167 6.57 0.80 18.10
C LEU A 167 7.46 1.79 17.33
N GLY A 168 6.92 2.93 16.89
CA GLY A 168 7.61 3.82 15.95
C GLY A 168 7.81 3.18 14.57
N ALA A 169 8.46 3.91 13.66
CA ALA A 169 8.63 3.42 12.30
C ALA A 169 9.55 2.19 12.21
N ASP A 170 10.63 2.17 12.98
CA ASP A 170 11.61 1.07 12.96
C ASP A 170 11.02 -0.22 13.55
N GLY A 171 10.46 -0.14 14.76
CA GLY A 171 9.86 -1.31 15.41
C GLY A 171 8.64 -1.83 14.63
N THR A 172 7.85 -0.95 13.99
CA THR A 172 6.76 -1.36 13.12
C THR A 172 7.27 -2.08 11.87
N THR A 173 8.36 -1.60 11.27
CA THR A 173 9.00 -2.28 10.14
C THR A 173 9.47 -3.68 10.54
N ASP A 174 10.14 -3.81 11.68
CA ASP A 174 10.65 -5.10 12.19
C ASP A 174 9.51 -6.07 12.46
N PHE A 175 8.43 -5.59 13.07
CA PHE A 175 7.24 -6.40 13.35
C PHE A 175 6.58 -6.91 12.06
N ILE A 176 6.36 -6.04 11.08
CA ILE A 176 5.78 -6.44 9.79
C ILE A 176 6.72 -7.40 9.04
N ALA A 177 8.03 -7.14 9.06
CA ALA A 177 9.00 -8.02 8.41
C ALA A 177 8.99 -9.44 9.01
N ARG A 178 8.89 -9.56 10.34
CA ARG A 178 8.74 -10.85 11.03
C ARG A 178 7.46 -11.55 10.60
N PHE A 179 6.32 -10.86 10.61
CA PHE A 179 5.05 -11.40 10.16
C PHE A 179 5.12 -11.94 8.71
N VAL A 180 5.72 -11.18 7.80
CA VAL A 180 5.92 -11.59 6.40
C VAL A 180 6.84 -12.81 6.32
N SER A 181 7.94 -12.82 7.08
CA SER A 181 8.89 -13.95 7.11
C SER A 181 8.22 -15.23 7.60
N GLU A 182 7.44 -15.17 8.67
CA GLU A 182 6.67 -16.30 9.17
C GLU A 182 5.61 -16.78 8.17
N ARG A 183 4.88 -15.83 7.55
CA ARG A 183 3.82 -16.14 6.58
C ARG A 183 4.33 -16.89 5.36
N PHE A 184 5.56 -16.58 4.90
CA PHE A 184 6.14 -17.17 3.69
C PHE A 184 7.28 -18.17 3.98
N GLY A 185 7.54 -18.50 5.24
CA GLY A 185 8.61 -19.42 5.61
C GLY A 185 10.00 -18.90 5.20
N LEU A 186 10.19 -17.58 5.21
CA LEU A 186 11.49 -16.98 4.95
C LEU A 186 12.33 -17.18 6.20
N GLY A 187 13.41 -17.96 6.14
CA GLY A 187 14.32 -18.11 7.27
C GLY A 187 14.75 -16.74 7.80
N GLU A 188 14.95 -16.61 9.11
CA GLU A 188 15.46 -15.38 9.71
C GLU A 188 16.84 -15.07 9.08
N ASN A 189 16.87 -14.14 8.11
CA ASN A 189 18.09 -13.43 7.80
C ASN A 189 18.31 -12.44 8.95
N THR A 190 18.81 -12.94 10.06
CA THR A 190 19.52 -12.11 11.04
C THR A 190 20.74 -11.57 10.30
N ALA A 191 20.65 -10.33 9.80
CA ALA A 191 21.85 -9.59 9.46
C ALA A 191 22.65 -9.43 10.76
N GLU A 192 23.77 -10.14 10.86
CA GLU A 192 24.86 -9.86 11.78
C GLU A 192 25.46 -8.48 11.52
#